data_79ff21eb77fbd3c23842ae9d24099ca8
#
_entry.id   79ff21eb77fbd3c23842ae9d24099ca8
#
_cell.length_a   1.000
_cell.length_b   1.000
_cell.length_c   1.000
_cell.angle_alpha   90.00
_cell.angle_beta   90.00
_cell.angle_gamma   90.00
#
_symmetry.space_group_name_H-M   'P 1'
#
loop_
_entity.id
_entity.type
_entity.pdbx_description
1 polymer ?
#
loop_
_entity_poly.entity_id
_entity_poly.type
_entity_poly.pdbx_seq_one_letter_code
_entity_poly.pdbx_strand_id
1 'polypeptide(L)'
;MDAQRPTYPRRVTQSVELLLDAGAEDAVRADWSTLLDAGLPSQGRNPAATNRPHITLWAGEHLRGSAEYALAALDPDLPLSSRLGALALFGQRRFILVRLVVTSVPLLMLQETAARICGLDPGSTLAPGRWTPHVTLARGLTPQQVERALDVLAPSRERSAQVVAWRRWDGDARREWDLPVRSLE
;
A
#
# COMPACT_ATOMS: atom_id res chain seq x y z
N MET A 1 -7.86 38.43 -8.47
CA MET A 1 -7.16 37.18 -8.81
C MET A 1 -7.18 36.31 -7.56
N ASP A 2 -8.20 35.48 -7.47
CA ASP A 2 -8.40 34.58 -6.33
C ASP A 2 -7.45 33.39 -6.48
N ALA A 3 -6.46 33.33 -5.59
CA ALA A 3 -5.55 32.20 -5.53
C ALA A 3 -6.35 31.00 -4.97
N GLN A 4 -6.74 30.09 -5.86
CA GLN A 4 -7.33 28.81 -5.47
C GLN A 4 -6.39 28.12 -4.47
N ARG A 5 -6.85 28.01 -3.23
CA ARG A 5 -6.20 27.17 -2.21
C ARG A 5 -6.08 25.76 -2.77
N PRO A 6 -4.91 25.13 -2.69
CA PRO A 6 -4.79 23.73 -3.05
C PRO A 6 -5.74 22.94 -2.17
N THR A 7 -6.73 22.30 -2.76
CA THR A 7 -7.56 21.31 -2.10
C THR A 7 -6.63 20.16 -1.68
N TYR A 8 -6.33 20.06 -0.39
CA TYR A 8 -5.74 18.84 0.15
C TYR A 8 -6.62 17.66 -0.23
N PRO A 9 -6.04 16.55 -0.69
CA PRO A 9 -6.85 15.37 -1.02
C PRO A 9 -7.70 15.03 0.22
N ARG A 10 -8.99 14.76 -0.03
CA ARG A 10 -9.93 14.27 0.97
C ARG A 10 -9.25 13.18 1.79
N ARG A 11 -9.48 13.19 3.08
CA ARG A 11 -8.88 12.24 4.03
C ARG A 11 -9.28 10.82 3.61
N VAL A 12 -8.31 10.05 3.13
CA VAL A 12 -8.52 8.63 2.86
C VAL A 12 -8.74 7.96 4.20
N THR A 13 -9.92 7.42 4.40
CA THR A 13 -10.31 6.78 5.66
C THR A 13 -10.49 5.29 5.51
N GLN A 14 -10.69 4.82 4.28
CA GLN A 14 -10.95 3.41 3.98
C GLN A 14 -10.09 2.90 2.84
N SER A 15 -9.70 1.64 2.89
CA SER A 15 -8.91 0.99 1.83
C SER A 15 -9.23 -0.49 1.66
N VAL A 16 -8.86 -0.99 0.48
CA VAL A 16 -8.72 -2.42 0.18
C VAL A 16 -7.23 -2.65 -0.06
N GLU A 17 -6.65 -3.57 0.68
CA GLU A 17 -5.22 -3.75 0.78
C GLU A 17 -4.84 -5.22 0.59
N LEU A 18 -3.72 -5.45 -0.09
CA LEU A 18 -3.09 -6.75 -0.21
C LEU A 18 -2.03 -6.91 0.88
N LEU A 19 -1.98 -8.09 1.47
CA LEU A 19 -1.02 -8.47 2.50
C LEU A 19 0.05 -9.37 1.91
N LEU A 20 1.27 -9.21 2.43
CA LEU A 20 2.44 -9.95 1.99
C LEU A 20 2.63 -11.21 2.85
N ASP A 21 3.38 -12.17 2.31
CA ASP A 21 3.88 -13.30 3.09
C ASP A 21 4.76 -12.84 4.25
N ALA A 22 4.92 -13.71 5.26
CA ALA A 22 5.62 -13.37 6.48
C ALA A 22 7.06 -12.89 6.22
N GLY A 23 7.78 -13.51 5.30
CA GLY A 23 9.16 -13.13 5.00
C GLY A 23 9.28 -11.75 4.37
N ALA A 24 8.36 -11.40 3.47
CA ALA A 24 8.29 -10.08 2.86
C ALA A 24 7.81 -9.02 3.87
N GLU A 25 6.84 -9.36 4.72
CA GLU A 25 6.39 -8.47 5.81
C GLU A 25 7.52 -8.17 6.78
N ASP A 26 8.25 -9.18 7.26
CA ASP A 26 9.37 -9.04 8.17
C ASP A 26 10.48 -8.17 7.56
N ALA A 27 10.75 -8.34 6.27
CA ALA A 27 11.72 -7.53 5.56
C ALA A 27 11.35 -6.04 5.53
N VAL A 28 10.07 -5.71 5.29
CA VAL A 28 9.59 -4.32 5.33
C VAL A 28 9.60 -3.78 6.76
N ARG A 29 9.25 -4.58 7.75
CA ARG A 29 9.34 -4.20 9.17
C ARG A 29 10.78 -3.91 9.59
N ALA A 30 11.76 -4.66 9.08
CA ALA A 30 13.18 -4.39 9.29
C ALA A 30 13.58 -3.03 8.67
N ASP A 31 13.12 -2.70 7.45
CA ASP A 31 13.32 -1.38 6.85
C ASP A 31 12.69 -0.27 7.72
N TRP A 32 11.50 -0.50 8.28
CA TRP A 32 10.85 0.44 9.21
C TRP A 32 11.66 0.66 10.49
N SER A 33 12.21 -0.41 11.08
CA SER A 33 13.06 -0.34 12.27
C SER A 33 14.36 0.40 11.98
N THR A 34 15.02 0.11 10.86
CA THR A 34 16.24 0.81 10.42
C THR A 34 16.02 2.32 10.32
N LEU A 35 14.88 2.75 9.79
CA LEU A 35 14.53 4.18 9.73
C LEU A 35 14.30 4.77 11.13
N LEU A 36 13.62 4.04 12.03
CA LEU A 36 13.41 4.47 13.42
C LEU A 36 14.73 4.62 14.17
N ASP A 37 15.62 3.65 14.07
CA ASP A 37 16.93 3.64 14.74
C ASP A 37 17.81 4.80 14.26
N ALA A 38 17.63 5.22 13.00
CA ALA A 38 18.25 6.41 12.44
C ALA A 38 17.56 7.74 12.83
N GLY A 39 16.51 7.71 13.65
CA GLY A 39 15.74 8.89 14.06
C GLY A 39 14.88 9.50 12.94
N LEU A 40 14.58 8.73 11.90
CA LEU A 40 13.82 9.18 10.75
C LEU A 40 12.32 8.90 10.89
N PRO A 41 11.45 9.61 10.14
CA PRO A 41 10.07 9.19 9.97
C PRO A 41 10.00 7.75 9.47
N SER A 42 9.07 6.96 10.03
CA SER A 42 8.86 5.57 9.65
C SER A 42 7.41 5.15 9.91
N GLN A 43 6.87 4.24 9.10
CA GLN A 43 5.58 3.61 9.38
C GLN A 43 5.64 2.75 10.65
N GLY A 44 6.79 2.21 11.01
CA GLY A 44 7.00 1.45 12.25
C GLY A 44 6.75 2.24 13.54
N ARG A 45 6.60 3.58 13.46
CA ARG A 45 6.24 4.42 14.63
C ARG A 45 4.84 4.13 15.15
N ASN A 46 3.94 3.63 14.32
CA ASN A 46 2.60 3.24 14.73
C ASN A 46 2.63 1.82 15.32
N PRO A 47 2.39 1.62 16.63
CA PRO A 47 2.46 0.31 17.28
C PRO A 47 1.20 -0.54 17.10
N ALA A 48 0.16 -0.03 16.42
CA ALA A 48 -1.10 -0.75 16.25
C ALA A 48 -0.86 -2.08 15.52
N ALA A 49 -1.49 -3.17 15.97
CA ALA A 49 -1.40 -4.48 15.33
C ALA A 49 -1.90 -4.44 13.88
N THR A 50 -2.85 -3.56 13.58
CA THR A 50 -3.38 -3.31 12.23
C THR A 50 -2.38 -2.61 11.30
N ASN A 51 -1.28 -2.05 11.85
CA ASN A 51 -0.22 -1.42 11.07
C ASN A 51 0.68 -2.47 10.44
N ARG A 52 0.25 -3.02 9.33
CA ARG A 52 0.97 -4.05 8.57
C ARG A 52 1.45 -3.49 7.24
N PRO A 53 2.64 -3.93 6.75
CA PRO A 53 3.05 -3.73 5.36
C PRO A 53 1.97 -4.21 4.38
N HIS A 54 1.56 -3.34 3.47
CA HIS A 54 0.47 -3.63 2.55
C HIS A 54 0.64 -2.92 1.20
N ILE A 55 -0.05 -3.43 0.19
CA ILE A 55 -0.17 -2.82 -1.12
C ILE A 55 -1.62 -2.34 -1.28
N THR A 56 -1.83 -1.06 -1.54
CA THR A 56 -3.18 -0.50 -1.67
C THR A 56 -3.75 -0.77 -3.07
N LEU A 57 -4.88 -1.45 -3.14
CA LEU A 57 -5.66 -1.63 -4.37
C LEU A 57 -6.66 -0.50 -4.60
N TRP A 58 -7.32 -0.10 -3.53
CA TRP A 58 -8.31 0.98 -3.53
C TRP A 58 -8.20 1.78 -2.23
N ALA A 59 -8.46 3.08 -2.31
CA ALA A 59 -8.52 3.96 -1.16
C ALA A 59 -9.52 5.09 -1.42
N GLY A 60 -10.31 5.43 -0.42
CA GLY A 60 -11.34 6.46 -0.52
C GLY A 60 -11.98 6.77 0.83
N GLU A 61 -13.01 7.63 0.80
CA GLU A 61 -13.72 7.99 2.03
C GLU A 61 -14.73 6.92 2.44
N HIS A 62 -15.37 6.30 1.46
CA HIS A 62 -16.40 5.31 1.71
C HIS A 62 -16.43 4.27 0.61
N LEU A 63 -16.34 2.99 0.97
CA LEU A 63 -16.60 1.88 0.06
C LEU A 63 -18.07 1.47 0.16
N ARG A 64 -18.76 1.41 -0.97
CA ARG A 64 -20.16 0.96 -1.01
C ARG A 64 -20.28 -0.50 -0.58
N GLY A 65 -21.28 -0.85 0.22
CA GLY A 65 -21.49 -2.22 0.68
C GLY A 65 -21.66 -3.24 -0.47
N SER A 66 -22.26 -2.83 -1.60
CA SER A 66 -22.35 -3.67 -2.80
C SER A 66 -20.97 -3.99 -3.40
N ALA A 67 -20.04 -3.03 -3.38
CA ALA A 67 -18.67 -3.26 -3.85
C ALA A 67 -17.91 -4.18 -2.88
N GLU A 68 -18.09 -4.00 -1.58
CA GLU A 68 -17.48 -4.88 -0.58
C GLU A 68 -17.97 -6.33 -0.72
N TYR A 69 -19.29 -6.52 -0.90
CA TYR A 69 -19.85 -7.84 -1.16
C TYR A 69 -19.30 -8.47 -2.45
N ALA A 70 -19.17 -7.67 -3.53
CA ALA A 70 -18.61 -8.14 -4.79
C ALA A 70 -17.12 -8.49 -4.68
N LEU A 71 -16.34 -7.72 -3.89
CA LEU A 71 -14.96 -8.07 -3.58
C LEU A 71 -14.89 -9.38 -2.80
N ALA A 72 -15.71 -9.55 -1.76
CA ALA A 72 -15.76 -10.77 -0.97
C ALA A 72 -16.16 -12.01 -1.78
N ALA A 73 -16.86 -11.81 -2.90
CA ALA A 73 -17.22 -12.89 -3.83
C ALA A 73 -16.12 -13.18 -4.87
N LEU A 74 -15.11 -12.30 -4.99
CA LEU A 74 -13.93 -12.61 -5.79
C LEU A 74 -13.13 -13.71 -5.10
N ASP A 75 -12.65 -14.62 -5.91
CA ASP A 75 -11.76 -15.71 -5.48
C ASP A 75 -10.40 -15.50 -6.16
N PRO A 76 -9.56 -14.58 -5.67
CA PRO A 76 -8.25 -14.42 -6.23
C PRO A 76 -7.43 -15.67 -5.97
N ASP A 77 -6.78 -16.18 -7.02
CA ASP A 77 -5.89 -17.34 -6.95
C ASP A 77 -4.62 -16.97 -6.17
N LEU A 78 -4.75 -16.89 -4.84
CA LEU A 78 -3.65 -16.61 -3.95
C LEU A 78 -2.89 -17.91 -3.59
N PRO A 79 -1.57 -17.84 -3.41
CA PRO A 79 -0.72 -16.66 -3.41
C PRO A 79 -0.31 -16.15 -4.79
N LEU A 80 -0.22 -14.82 -4.98
CA LEU A 80 0.30 -14.22 -6.20
C LEU A 80 1.77 -13.85 -6.04
N SER A 81 2.59 -14.33 -6.98
CA SER A 81 4.02 -13.98 -7.01
C SER A 81 4.23 -12.50 -7.31
N SER A 82 5.13 -11.88 -6.57
CA SER A 82 5.60 -10.52 -6.76
C SER A 82 7.04 -10.36 -6.24
N ARG A 83 7.57 -9.16 -6.27
CA ARG A 83 8.89 -8.84 -5.70
C ARG A 83 8.85 -7.44 -5.10
N LEU A 84 9.49 -7.27 -3.96
CA LEU A 84 9.80 -5.95 -3.40
C LEU A 84 11.03 -5.41 -4.14
N GLY A 85 10.83 -4.41 -4.97
CA GLY A 85 11.84 -3.85 -5.86
C GLY A 85 12.54 -2.62 -5.29
N ALA A 86 12.87 -1.68 -6.16
CA ALA A 86 13.62 -0.49 -5.84
C ALA A 86 12.88 0.44 -4.85
N LEU A 87 13.66 1.28 -4.16
CA LEU A 87 13.13 2.42 -3.42
C LEU A 87 12.67 3.50 -4.40
N ALA A 88 11.57 4.17 -4.09
CA ALA A 88 11.06 5.28 -4.85
C ALA A 88 10.50 6.38 -3.93
N LEU A 89 10.32 7.57 -4.47
CA LEU A 89 9.82 8.73 -3.77
C LEU A 89 8.59 9.29 -4.46
N PHE A 90 7.55 9.57 -3.68
CA PHE A 90 6.39 10.33 -4.12
C PHE A 90 6.33 11.69 -3.41
N GLY A 91 5.73 12.68 -4.08
CA GLY A 91 5.60 14.03 -3.54
C GLY A 91 6.66 15.01 -4.06
N GLN A 92 6.62 16.25 -3.57
CA GLN A 92 7.48 17.32 -4.06
C GLN A 92 8.22 18.08 -2.95
N ARG A 93 7.55 18.44 -1.86
CA ARG A 93 8.13 19.20 -0.73
C ARG A 93 8.31 18.33 0.51
N ARG A 94 7.40 17.41 0.71
CA ARG A 94 7.47 16.35 1.70
C ARG A 94 7.33 15.03 0.95
N PHE A 95 8.26 14.13 1.17
CA PHE A 95 8.35 12.90 0.42
C PHE A 95 7.73 11.74 1.18
N ILE A 96 7.18 10.83 0.41
CA ILE A 96 6.80 9.49 0.87
C ILE A 96 7.84 8.55 0.28
N LEU A 97 8.55 7.86 1.14
CA LEU A 97 9.50 6.82 0.75
C LEU A 97 8.75 5.50 0.70
N VAL A 98 8.89 4.82 -0.41
CA VAL A 98 8.21 3.55 -0.68
C VAL A 98 9.19 2.53 -1.26
N ARG A 99 8.83 1.27 -1.14
CA ARG A 99 9.41 0.18 -1.92
C ARG A 99 8.42 -0.20 -3.01
N LEU A 100 8.85 -0.11 -4.27
CA LEU A 100 8.04 -0.53 -5.40
C LEU A 100 7.79 -2.04 -5.35
N VAL A 101 6.64 -2.44 -5.89
CA VAL A 101 6.31 -3.85 -6.08
C VAL A 101 6.39 -4.17 -7.57
N VAL A 102 7.24 -5.13 -7.92
CA VAL A 102 7.29 -5.65 -9.29
C VAL A 102 6.11 -6.60 -9.46
N THR A 103 5.17 -6.19 -10.32
CA THR A 103 3.92 -6.90 -10.51
C THR A 103 4.04 -8.12 -11.40
N SER A 104 3.22 -9.13 -11.12
CA SER A 104 2.87 -10.18 -12.07
C SER A 104 1.59 -9.85 -12.85
N VAL A 105 1.36 -10.51 -13.96
CA VAL A 105 0.11 -10.34 -14.73
C VAL A 105 -1.13 -10.63 -13.87
N PRO A 106 -1.20 -11.73 -13.09
CA PRO A 106 -2.34 -11.97 -12.20
C PRO A 106 -2.58 -10.84 -11.19
N LEU A 107 -1.51 -10.24 -10.64
CA LEU A 107 -1.65 -9.11 -9.71
C LEU A 107 -2.25 -7.87 -10.39
N LEU A 108 -1.87 -7.59 -11.64
CA LEU A 108 -2.46 -6.49 -12.43
C LEU A 108 -3.93 -6.76 -12.74
N MET A 109 -4.28 -7.99 -13.10
CA MET A 109 -5.67 -8.41 -13.36
C MET A 109 -6.56 -8.28 -12.09
N LEU A 110 -6.03 -8.66 -10.93
CA LEU A 110 -6.72 -8.48 -9.66
C LEU A 110 -6.95 -7.00 -9.37
N GLN A 111 -5.94 -6.15 -9.59
CA GLN A 111 -6.07 -4.70 -9.38
C GLN A 111 -7.11 -4.10 -10.32
N GLU A 112 -7.11 -4.43 -11.60
CA GLU A 112 -8.09 -3.93 -12.56
C GLU A 112 -9.52 -4.35 -12.17
N THR A 113 -9.69 -5.60 -11.75
CA THR A 113 -10.99 -6.12 -11.31
C THR A 113 -11.47 -5.41 -10.04
N ALA A 114 -10.60 -5.26 -9.04
CA ALA A 114 -10.93 -4.53 -7.82
C ALA A 114 -11.26 -3.06 -8.09
N ALA A 115 -10.49 -2.39 -8.97
CA ALA A 115 -10.73 -1.01 -9.37
C ALA A 115 -12.11 -0.83 -9.99
N ARG A 116 -12.51 -1.73 -10.88
CA ARG A 116 -13.84 -1.73 -11.54
C ARG A 116 -14.96 -1.96 -10.52
N ILE A 117 -14.83 -2.93 -9.64
CA ILE A 117 -15.82 -3.24 -8.59
C ILE A 117 -16.01 -2.04 -7.65
N CYS A 118 -14.91 -1.42 -7.23
CA CYS A 118 -14.93 -0.26 -6.34
C CYS A 118 -15.39 1.03 -7.04
N GLY A 119 -15.54 1.02 -8.36
CA GLY A 119 -15.90 2.20 -9.13
C GLY A 119 -14.84 3.30 -9.05
N LEU A 120 -13.58 2.90 -9.17
CA LEU A 120 -12.46 3.82 -9.06
C LEU A 120 -12.47 4.83 -10.20
N ASP A 121 -12.31 6.11 -9.87
CA ASP A 121 -12.22 7.19 -10.85
C ASP A 121 -11.02 6.97 -11.80
N PRO A 122 -11.20 7.05 -13.14
CA PRO A 122 -10.09 6.90 -14.09
C PRO A 122 -8.94 7.91 -13.90
N GLY A 123 -9.21 9.08 -13.31
CA GLY A 123 -8.20 10.07 -12.95
C GLY A 123 -7.39 9.73 -11.69
N SER A 124 -7.82 8.74 -10.91
CA SER A 124 -7.12 8.32 -9.70
C SER A 124 -5.74 7.76 -10.03
N THR A 125 -4.78 7.98 -9.13
CA THR A 125 -3.45 7.35 -9.19
C THR A 125 -3.49 5.84 -8.93
N LEU A 126 -4.62 5.34 -8.44
CA LEU A 126 -4.86 3.89 -8.24
C LEU A 126 -5.58 3.25 -9.44
N ALA A 127 -5.99 4.02 -10.46
CA ALA A 127 -6.70 3.48 -11.62
C ALA A 127 -5.78 2.56 -12.46
N PRO A 128 -6.36 1.56 -13.17
CA PRO A 128 -5.63 0.75 -14.13
C PRO A 128 -4.83 1.61 -15.11
N GLY A 129 -3.59 1.21 -15.38
CA GLY A 129 -2.65 1.98 -16.22
C GLY A 129 -2.00 3.19 -15.52
N ARG A 130 -2.44 3.56 -14.32
CA ARG A 130 -1.85 4.63 -13.49
C ARG A 130 -1.34 4.11 -12.15
N TRP A 131 -1.74 2.92 -11.77
CA TRP A 131 -1.37 2.29 -10.51
C TRP A 131 0.12 1.99 -10.44
N THR A 132 0.77 2.52 -9.42
CA THR A 132 2.15 2.22 -9.08
C THR A 132 2.16 1.47 -7.76
N PRO A 133 2.14 0.12 -7.79
CA PRO A 133 2.08 -0.69 -6.58
C PRO A 133 3.34 -0.50 -5.75
N HIS A 134 3.12 -0.31 -4.45
CA HIS A 134 4.21 -0.02 -3.52
C HIS A 134 3.82 -0.35 -2.09
N VAL A 135 4.85 -0.55 -1.25
CA VAL A 135 4.72 -0.61 0.19
C VAL A 135 5.34 0.65 0.80
N THR A 136 4.61 1.34 1.65
CA THR A 136 5.09 2.58 2.27
C THR A 136 6.08 2.27 3.39
N LEU A 137 7.24 2.95 3.36
CA LEU A 137 8.26 2.88 4.41
C LEU A 137 8.17 4.08 5.36
N ALA A 138 8.04 5.29 4.81
CA ALA A 138 7.97 6.52 5.59
C ALA A 138 7.16 7.59 4.87
N ARG A 139 6.60 8.54 5.63
CA ARG A 139 5.84 9.68 5.11
C ARG A 139 6.38 10.98 5.70
N GLY A 140 6.33 12.06 4.91
CA GLY A 140 6.64 13.40 5.37
C GLY A 140 8.13 13.72 5.51
N LEU A 141 9.01 13.00 4.81
CA LEU A 141 10.46 13.26 4.84
C LEU A 141 10.79 14.61 4.18
N THR A 142 11.77 15.31 4.76
CA THR A 142 12.45 16.43 4.09
C THR A 142 13.47 15.89 3.09
N PRO A 143 14.01 16.75 2.16
CA PRO A 143 15.08 16.33 1.25
C PRO A 143 16.30 15.75 1.98
N GLN A 144 16.73 16.37 3.09
CA GLN A 144 17.87 15.88 3.89
C GLN A 144 17.59 14.55 4.57
N GLN A 145 16.33 14.34 5.00
CA GLN A 145 15.93 13.05 5.57
C GLN A 145 15.84 11.96 4.50
N VAL A 146 15.51 12.31 3.24
CA VAL A 146 15.54 11.36 2.11
C VAL A 146 16.96 10.86 1.86
N GLU A 147 17.94 11.77 1.75
CA GLU A 147 19.34 11.39 1.57
C GLU A 147 19.79 10.38 2.66
N ARG A 148 19.57 10.72 3.93
CA ARG A 148 19.91 9.83 5.04
C ARG A 148 19.13 8.51 5.02
N ALA A 149 17.86 8.53 4.63
CA ALA A 149 17.04 7.31 4.52
C ALA A 149 17.57 6.37 3.45
N LEU A 150 18.00 6.90 2.30
CA LEU A 150 18.62 6.12 1.23
C LEU A 150 19.93 5.48 1.69
N ASP A 151 20.78 6.23 2.44
CA ASP A 151 22.04 5.71 2.97
C ASP A 151 21.83 4.53 3.91
N VAL A 152 20.92 4.66 4.90
CA VAL A 152 20.68 3.59 5.88
C VAL A 152 19.96 2.39 5.29
N LEU A 153 19.20 2.56 4.20
CA LEU A 153 18.52 1.50 3.48
C LEU A 153 19.32 0.94 2.29
N ALA A 154 20.50 1.50 1.97
CA ALA A 154 21.32 1.08 0.83
C ALA A 154 21.63 -0.43 0.80
N PRO A 155 21.80 -1.14 1.94
CA PRO A 155 21.97 -2.59 1.94
C PRO A 155 20.72 -3.37 1.56
N SER A 156 19.56 -2.74 1.55
CA SER A 156 18.28 -3.39 1.28
C SER A 156 18.10 -3.67 -0.20
N ARG A 157 18.07 -4.95 -0.57
CA ARG A 157 18.01 -5.42 -1.95
C ARG A 157 16.59 -5.82 -2.35
N GLU A 158 16.38 -5.99 -3.65
CA GLU A 158 15.18 -6.62 -4.18
C GLU A 158 14.99 -8.03 -3.59
N ARG A 159 13.74 -8.38 -3.24
CA ARG A 159 13.39 -9.63 -2.58
C ARG A 159 12.13 -10.23 -3.22
N SER A 160 12.10 -11.55 -3.27
CA SER A 160 10.87 -12.26 -3.60
C SER A 160 9.81 -11.95 -2.54
N ALA A 161 8.58 -11.85 -2.97
CA ALA A 161 7.41 -11.62 -2.12
C ALA A 161 6.21 -12.35 -2.72
N GLN A 162 5.25 -12.70 -1.89
CA GLN A 162 3.97 -13.20 -2.33
C GLN A 162 2.86 -12.36 -1.69
N VAL A 163 1.82 -12.10 -2.46
CA VAL A 163 0.55 -11.61 -1.94
C VAL A 163 -0.23 -12.83 -1.48
N VAL A 164 -0.51 -12.92 -0.19
CA VAL A 164 -1.09 -14.12 0.43
C VAL A 164 -2.51 -13.91 0.95
N ALA A 165 -2.93 -12.65 1.11
CA ALA A 165 -4.26 -12.29 1.58
C ALA A 165 -4.61 -10.88 1.11
N TRP A 166 -5.86 -10.52 1.29
CA TRP A 166 -6.33 -9.17 1.15
C TRP A 166 -7.30 -8.82 2.26
N ARG A 167 -7.37 -7.53 2.58
CA ARG A 167 -8.20 -7.07 3.67
C ARG A 167 -8.92 -5.77 3.33
N ARG A 168 -9.96 -5.53 4.08
CA ARG A 168 -10.64 -4.25 4.21
C ARG A 168 -10.10 -3.51 5.43
N TRP A 169 -9.77 -2.24 5.26
CA TRP A 169 -9.44 -1.32 6.33
C TRP A 169 -10.48 -0.20 6.41
N ASP A 170 -11.06 0.01 7.59
CA ASP A 170 -11.90 1.15 7.92
C ASP A 170 -11.18 2.02 8.94
N GLY A 171 -10.65 3.16 8.47
CA GLY A 171 -9.89 4.08 9.30
C GLY A 171 -10.76 4.90 10.25
N ASP A 172 -12.05 5.05 9.98
CA ASP A 172 -12.98 5.75 10.87
C ASP A 172 -13.33 4.87 12.08
N ALA A 173 -13.63 3.62 11.83
CA ALA A 173 -13.88 2.61 12.87
C ALA A 173 -12.59 2.03 13.47
N ARG A 174 -11.41 2.27 12.86
CA ARG A 174 -10.11 1.67 13.18
C ARG A 174 -10.19 0.15 13.25
N ARG A 175 -10.85 -0.43 12.27
CA ARG A 175 -11.09 -1.88 12.18
C ARG A 175 -10.61 -2.40 10.85
N GLU A 176 -10.15 -3.64 10.87
CA GLU A 176 -9.81 -4.42 9.68
C GLU A 176 -10.52 -5.75 9.72
N TRP A 177 -10.73 -6.31 8.54
CA TRP A 177 -11.20 -7.69 8.37
C TRP A 177 -10.70 -8.24 7.05
N ASP A 178 -10.43 -9.52 7.03
CA ASP A 178 -10.00 -10.21 5.83
C ASP A 178 -11.18 -10.30 4.85
N LEU A 179 -10.88 -10.08 3.59
CA LEU A 179 -11.79 -10.42 2.52
C LEU A 179 -11.62 -11.92 2.23
N PRO A 180 -12.73 -12.68 2.09
CA PRO A 180 -12.65 -14.12 1.94
C PRO A 180 -11.81 -14.52 0.72
N VAL A 181 -10.99 -15.53 0.92
CA VAL A 181 -10.37 -16.32 -0.15
C VAL A 181 -11.00 -17.70 -0.02
N ARG A 182 -11.59 -18.25 -1.06
CA ARG A 182 -12.10 -19.61 -1.01
C ARG A 182 -10.92 -20.56 -0.87
N SER A 183 -10.91 -21.30 0.23
CA SER A 183 -10.04 -22.48 0.33
C SER A 183 -10.53 -23.47 -0.72
N LEU A 184 -9.66 -23.91 -1.60
CA LEU A 184 -9.93 -25.09 -2.42
C LEU A 184 -9.99 -26.28 -1.44
N GLU A 185 -11.21 -26.74 -1.13
CA GLU A 185 -11.42 -28.06 -0.55
C GLU A 185 -11.23 -29.14 -1.62
#